data_5b7f2eb092a452dff5730608b6428654
#
_entry.id   5b7f2eb092a452dff5730608b6428654
#
_cell.length_a   1.000
_cell.length_b   1.000
_cell.length_c   1.000
_cell.angle_alpha   90.00
_cell.angle_beta   90.00
_cell.angle_gamma   90.00
#
_symmetry.space_group_name_H-M   'P 1'
#
loop_
_entity.id
_entity.type
_entity.pdbx_description
1 polymer ?
#
loop_
_entity_poly.entity_id
_entity_poly.type
_entity_poly.pdbx_seq_one_letter_code
_entity_poly.pdbx_strand_id
1 'polypeptide(L)'
;GELCPMRKTILTLFRKLWGPQTASWRVLAPGIALTVLLLLLPTGFEGALIYQDAEKVRATVLEVDNGAIINNGIIQNGEQYCTLRIEEGSFAGQQTGGVNLLSGSLEQDKMFTPGDSALVVVSHAGGQITAVTMIDHYRIHWEIFLAVFFGLLLVLFAGPGGLRALLSFAITVLSIWKIMVPATLKGADPIWVGLLLVALLTVVIIVFVYGFDRRSLSAVLGSMLGTLTACVLGVAFTGVLHIHGAVMQDSESLLYAGYQNLNLTRIFMASIFIGAAGAMIDLSVDITSGICEVVR
;
A
#
# COMPACT_ATOMS: atom_id res chain seq x y z
N GLY A 1 -17.39 47.59 -14.07
CA GLY A 1 -16.50 46.49 -14.33
C GLY A 1 -17.17 45.17 -13.98
N GLU A 2 -17.69 44.48 -14.99
CA GLU A 2 -18.27 43.14 -14.86
C GLU A 2 -17.16 42.11 -14.60
N LEU A 3 -16.82 41.91 -13.36
CA LEU A 3 -15.98 40.78 -12.97
C LEU A 3 -16.84 39.52 -12.87
N CYS A 4 -17.01 38.98 -14.04
CA CYS A 4 -16.96 37.60 -14.47
C CYS A 4 -18.07 36.64 -14.00
N PRO A 5 -18.90 36.18 -14.94
CA PRO A 5 -19.85 35.08 -14.73
C PRO A 5 -19.12 33.80 -14.23
N MET A 6 -17.84 33.63 -14.55
CA MET A 6 -17.02 32.52 -14.15
C MET A 6 -16.84 32.41 -12.62
N ARG A 7 -16.68 33.53 -11.90
CA ARG A 7 -16.58 33.55 -10.42
C ARG A 7 -17.89 33.13 -9.74
N LYS A 8 -19.03 33.54 -10.31
CA LYS A 8 -20.37 33.10 -9.81
C LYS A 8 -20.57 31.60 -10.07
N THR A 9 -20.16 31.11 -11.23
CA THR A 9 -20.26 29.68 -11.60
C THR A 9 -19.36 28.83 -10.71
N ILE A 10 -18.12 29.25 -10.43
CA ILE A 10 -17.21 28.56 -9.52
C ILE A 10 -17.75 28.56 -8.10
N LEU A 11 -18.26 29.71 -7.62
CA LEU A 11 -18.85 29.81 -6.25
C LEU A 11 -20.14 28.98 -6.12
N THR A 12 -20.96 28.88 -7.17
CA THR A 12 -22.17 28.04 -7.16
C THR A 12 -21.83 26.56 -7.23
N LEU A 13 -20.81 26.16 -8.02
CA LEU A 13 -20.26 24.82 -8.04
C LEU A 13 -19.65 24.45 -6.66
N PHE A 14 -18.85 25.33 -6.08
CA PHE A 14 -18.28 25.13 -4.75
C PHE A 14 -19.38 24.99 -3.67
N ARG A 15 -20.42 25.83 -3.73
CA ARG A 15 -21.54 25.76 -2.81
C ARG A 15 -22.42 24.52 -3.02
N LYS A 16 -22.47 23.98 -4.26
CA LYS A 16 -23.16 22.74 -4.60
C LYS A 16 -22.35 21.50 -4.14
N LEU A 17 -21.03 21.55 -4.22
CA LEU A 17 -20.13 20.49 -3.76
C LEU A 17 -20.00 20.47 -2.23
N TRP A 18 -19.97 21.63 -1.56
CA TRP A 18 -19.78 21.80 -0.12
C TRP A 18 -21.06 22.14 0.65
N GLY A 19 -22.22 21.93 0.04
CA GLY A 19 -23.51 22.19 0.70
C GLY A 19 -23.75 21.29 1.93
N PRO A 20 -24.53 21.74 2.92
CA PRO A 20 -24.71 21.07 4.21
C PRO A 20 -25.35 19.67 4.12
N GLN A 21 -25.96 19.33 2.99
CA GLN A 21 -26.59 18.01 2.78
C GLN A 21 -25.58 16.89 2.41
N THR A 22 -24.36 17.24 2.04
CA THR A 22 -23.34 16.26 1.58
C THR A 22 -22.39 15.81 2.69
N ALA A 23 -22.28 16.57 3.77
CA ALA A 23 -21.46 16.22 4.93
C ALA A 23 -22.32 15.49 5.98
N SER A 24 -22.70 14.24 5.73
CA SER A 24 -23.34 13.48 6.78
C SER A 24 -22.29 13.07 7.83
N TRP A 25 -22.18 13.84 8.88
CA TRP A 25 -21.35 13.53 10.07
C TRP A 25 -21.63 12.14 10.64
N ARG A 26 -22.80 11.58 10.34
CA ARG A 26 -23.20 10.21 10.71
C ARG A 26 -22.28 9.13 10.10
N VAL A 27 -21.63 9.43 8.97
CA VAL A 27 -20.70 8.51 8.31
C VAL A 27 -19.24 8.90 8.58
N LEU A 28 -18.94 10.20 8.60
CA LEU A 28 -17.57 10.69 8.82
C LEU A 28 -17.07 10.43 10.25
N ALA A 29 -17.90 10.66 11.26
CA ALA A 29 -17.49 10.47 12.65
C ALA A 29 -17.10 9.01 12.98
N PRO A 30 -17.91 7.98 12.65
CA PRO A 30 -17.50 6.59 12.85
C PRO A 30 -16.28 6.20 11.99
N GLY A 31 -16.14 6.79 10.78
CA GLY A 31 -14.96 6.56 9.94
C GLY A 31 -13.68 7.09 10.58
N ILE A 32 -13.70 8.30 11.09
CA ILE A 32 -12.57 8.89 11.82
C ILE A 32 -12.25 8.06 13.07
N ALA A 33 -13.28 7.68 13.84
CA ALA A 33 -13.12 6.86 15.03
C ALA A 33 -12.48 5.49 14.70
N LEU A 34 -12.93 4.85 13.62
CA LEU A 34 -12.36 3.59 13.15
C LEU A 34 -10.90 3.75 12.69
N THR A 35 -10.59 4.83 11.97
CA THR A 35 -9.22 5.14 11.55
C THR A 35 -8.30 5.32 12.75
N VAL A 36 -8.72 6.09 13.76
CA VAL A 36 -7.97 6.29 15.00
C VAL A 36 -7.81 4.97 15.76
N LEU A 37 -8.86 4.17 15.85
CA LEU A 37 -8.81 2.85 16.49
C LEU A 37 -7.78 1.95 15.80
N LEU A 38 -7.79 1.89 14.47
CA LEU A 38 -6.83 1.10 13.69
C LEU A 38 -5.39 1.60 13.85
N LEU A 39 -5.18 2.90 13.92
CA LEU A 39 -3.85 3.48 14.17
C LEU A 39 -3.30 3.08 15.55
N LEU A 40 -4.16 3.07 16.56
CA LEU A 40 -3.79 2.70 17.93
C LEU A 40 -3.69 1.19 18.15
N LEU A 41 -4.20 0.37 17.21
CA LEU A 41 -4.19 -1.09 17.34
C LEU A 41 -2.75 -1.62 17.33
N PRO A 42 -2.28 -2.32 18.38
CA PRO A 42 -0.97 -2.92 18.38
C PRO A 42 -0.91 -4.13 17.43
N THR A 43 0.15 -4.23 16.66
CA THR A 43 0.37 -5.36 15.74
C THR A 43 0.99 -6.56 16.47
N GLY A 44 1.70 -6.28 17.55
CA GLY A 44 2.55 -7.25 18.27
C GLY A 44 3.91 -7.45 17.62
N PHE A 45 4.26 -6.60 16.64
CA PHE A 45 5.55 -6.58 15.94
C PHE A 45 6.28 -5.24 16.13
N GLU A 46 5.82 -4.38 17.04
CA GLU A 46 6.39 -3.04 17.27
C GLU A 46 7.84 -3.10 17.78
N GLY A 47 8.23 -4.20 18.40
CA GLY A 47 9.60 -4.45 18.85
C GLY A 47 10.37 -5.46 18.00
N ALA A 48 9.79 -5.91 16.89
CA ALA A 48 10.48 -6.80 15.98
C ALA A 48 11.58 -6.02 15.26
N LEU A 49 12.81 -6.19 15.73
CA LEU A 49 13.99 -5.72 15.03
C LEU A 49 14.14 -6.58 13.78
N ILE A 50 13.69 -6.04 12.63
CA ILE A 50 13.90 -6.66 11.32
C ILE A 50 15.40 -6.83 11.06
N TYR A 51 16.19 -5.95 11.64
CA TYR A 51 17.65 -5.98 11.62
C TYR A 51 18.16 -5.88 13.05
N GLN A 52 18.62 -6.98 13.61
CA GLN A 52 19.37 -6.95 14.85
C GLN A 52 20.72 -6.26 14.56
N ASP A 53 21.07 -5.27 15.38
CA ASP A 53 22.31 -4.49 15.22
C ASP A 53 22.45 -3.81 13.83
N ALA A 54 21.34 -3.29 13.28
CA ALA A 54 21.37 -2.52 12.03
C ALA A 54 20.36 -1.37 12.04
N GLU A 55 20.72 -0.28 11.41
CA GLU A 55 19.91 0.92 11.25
C GLU A 55 19.60 1.17 9.77
N LYS A 56 18.34 1.51 9.48
CA LYS A 56 17.90 1.94 8.15
C LYS A 56 17.98 3.45 8.09
N VAL A 57 18.91 3.98 7.29
CA VAL A 57 19.25 5.40 7.27
C VAL A 57 19.39 5.92 5.84
N ARG A 58 19.36 7.24 5.70
CA ARG A 58 19.66 7.93 4.46
C ARG A 58 21.16 8.11 4.31
N ALA A 59 21.68 7.86 3.10
CA ALA A 59 23.06 8.16 2.73
C ALA A 59 23.13 8.84 1.38
N THR A 60 24.20 9.63 1.15
CA THR A 60 24.52 10.23 -0.16
C THR A 60 25.63 9.42 -0.81
N VAL A 61 25.44 9.06 -2.07
CA VAL A 61 26.43 8.36 -2.89
C VAL A 61 27.49 9.38 -3.33
N LEU A 62 28.76 9.13 -2.99
CA LEU A 62 29.88 9.98 -3.36
C LEU A 62 30.56 9.48 -4.63
N GLU A 63 30.85 8.18 -4.67
CA GLU A 63 31.53 7.52 -5.79
C GLU A 63 30.91 6.15 -6.04
N VAL A 64 31.03 5.66 -7.26
CA VAL A 64 30.54 4.33 -7.65
C VAL A 64 31.62 3.58 -8.44
N ASP A 65 31.70 2.28 -8.16
CA ASP A 65 32.52 1.35 -8.93
C ASP A 65 31.61 0.26 -9.50
N ASN A 66 31.58 0.17 -10.83
CA ASN A 66 30.78 -0.75 -11.61
C ASN A 66 31.63 -1.93 -12.16
N GLY A 67 32.87 -2.07 -11.73
CA GLY A 67 33.81 -3.06 -12.25
C GLY A 67 33.40 -4.52 -12.06
N ALA A 68 32.58 -4.80 -11.03
CA ALA A 68 32.06 -6.13 -10.74
C ALA A 68 30.67 -6.40 -11.35
N ILE A 69 30.15 -5.51 -12.19
CA ILE A 69 28.87 -5.66 -12.87
C ILE A 69 29.07 -6.40 -14.19
N ILE A 70 28.32 -7.49 -14.36
CA ILE A 70 28.25 -8.25 -15.59
C ILE A 70 27.02 -7.80 -16.39
N ASN A 71 27.26 -7.26 -17.58
CA ASN A 71 26.21 -6.81 -18.48
C ASN A 71 25.85 -7.90 -19.48
N ASN A 72 24.64 -8.41 -19.42
CA ASN A 72 24.06 -9.36 -20.36
C ASN A 72 22.91 -8.72 -21.15
N GLY A 73 23.25 -7.80 -22.05
CA GLY A 73 22.27 -7.00 -22.78
C GLY A 73 21.60 -5.97 -21.87
N ILE A 74 20.28 -6.14 -21.66
CA ILE A 74 19.50 -5.25 -20.76
C ILE A 74 19.55 -5.70 -19.30
N ILE A 75 20.09 -6.89 -19.03
CA ILE A 75 20.16 -7.47 -17.68
C ILE A 75 21.55 -7.22 -17.10
N GLN A 76 21.60 -6.70 -15.90
CA GLN A 76 22.82 -6.45 -15.15
C GLN A 76 22.83 -7.34 -13.91
N ASN A 77 23.94 -8.04 -13.68
CA ASN A 77 24.14 -8.90 -12.52
C ASN A 77 25.45 -8.55 -11.85
N GLY A 78 25.53 -8.74 -10.54
CA GLY A 78 26.76 -8.55 -9.80
C GLY A 78 26.62 -7.50 -8.71
N GLU A 79 27.73 -6.87 -8.34
CA GLU A 79 27.80 -5.94 -7.24
C GLU A 79 28.27 -4.57 -7.75
N GLN A 80 27.53 -3.54 -7.38
CA GLN A 80 27.95 -2.16 -7.52
C GLN A 80 28.50 -1.69 -6.17
N TYR A 81 29.77 -1.36 -6.12
CA TYR A 81 30.39 -0.80 -4.93
C TYR A 81 30.25 0.72 -4.91
N CYS A 82 29.76 1.27 -3.81
CA CYS A 82 29.51 2.69 -3.65
C CYS A 82 30.24 3.23 -2.42
N THR A 83 30.89 4.37 -2.55
CA THR A 83 31.33 5.16 -1.40
C THR A 83 30.19 6.05 -0.96
N LEU A 84 29.79 5.94 0.28
CA LEU A 84 28.59 6.58 0.84
C LEU A 84 28.96 7.50 1.98
N ARG A 85 28.25 8.62 2.11
CA ARG A 85 28.21 9.43 3.32
C ARG A 85 26.87 9.26 3.99
N ILE A 86 26.88 8.76 5.23
CA ILE A 86 25.68 8.57 6.04
C ILE A 86 25.16 9.94 6.48
N GLU A 87 23.88 10.23 6.25
CA GLU A 87 23.28 11.53 6.58
C GLU A 87 22.52 11.50 7.93
N GLU A 88 22.05 10.33 8.35
CA GLU A 88 21.17 10.16 9.50
C GLU A 88 21.62 8.97 10.37
N GLY A 89 21.07 8.86 11.60
CA GLY A 89 21.32 7.76 12.50
C GLY A 89 22.59 7.89 13.33
N SER A 90 23.00 6.82 13.99
CA SER A 90 24.12 6.79 14.95
C SER A 90 25.48 7.05 14.29
N PHE A 91 25.57 6.86 12.98
CA PHE A 91 26.80 7.01 12.19
C PHE A 91 26.75 8.23 11.25
N ALA A 92 25.90 9.22 11.52
CA ALA A 92 25.76 10.41 10.70
C ALA A 92 27.09 11.14 10.48
N GLY A 93 27.39 11.54 9.24
CA GLY A 93 28.62 12.20 8.84
C GLY A 93 29.80 11.28 8.50
N GLN A 94 29.72 9.99 8.79
CA GLN A 94 30.77 9.04 8.44
C GLN A 94 30.71 8.66 6.96
N GLN A 95 31.88 8.41 6.38
CA GLN A 95 32.01 7.84 5.06
C GLN A 95 32.32 6.35 5.17
N THR A 96 31.65 5.54 4.35
CA THR A 96 31.79 4.09 4.36
C THR A 96 31.53 3.51 2.97
N GLY A 97 32.02 2.30 2.73
CA GLY A 97 31.66 1.52 1.56
C GLY A 97 30.30 0.89 1.72
N GLY A 98 29.48 0.91 0.66
CA GLY A 98 28.22 0.21 0.57
C GLY A 98 28.16 -0.67 -0.67
N VAL A 99 27.36 -1.72 -0.61
CA VAL A 99 27.16 -2.66 -1.71
C VAL A 99 25.72 -2.61 -2.16
N ASN A 100 25.55 -2.43 -3.47
CA ASN A 100 24.27 -2.60 -4.16
C ASN A 100 24.33 -3.90 -4.95
N LEU A 101 23.48 -4.86 -4.58
CA LEU A 101 23.41 -6.16 -5.23
C LEU A 101 22.43 -6.11 -6.40
N LEU A 102 22.91 -6.46 -7.60
CA LEU A 102 22.11 -6.59 -8.80
C LEU A 102 21.81 -8.08 -9.04
N SER A 103 20.53 -8.42 -9.00
CA SER A 103 20.04 -9.80 -9.11
C SER A 103 19.72 -10.24 -10.55
N GLY A 104 19.72 -9.30 -11.49
CA GLY A 104 19.26 -9.50 -12.87
C GLY A 104 17.76 -9.23 -13.03
N SER A 105 17.09 -8.72 -12.01
CA SER A 105 15.70 -8.35 -12.07
C SER A 105 15.53 -6.92 -12.57
N LEU A 106 15.01 -6.75 -13.78
CA LEU A 106 14.74 -5.41 -14.35
C LEU A 106 13.77 -4.56 -13.52
N GLU A 107 12.99 -5.19 -12.67
CA GLU A 107 12.01 -4.52 -11.83
C GLU A 107 12.60 -4.07 -10.49
N GLN A 108 13.48 -4.87 -9.91
CA GLN A 108 14.00 -4.65 -8.57
C GLN A 108 15.36 -3.96 -8.56
N ASP A 109 16.21 -4.28 -9.55
CA ASP A 109 17.57 -3.78 -9.60
C ASP A 109 17.60 -2.28 -9.90
N LYS A 110 18.41 -1.56 -9.17
CA LYS A 110 18.58 -0.11 -9.29
C LYS A 110 20.05 0.21 -9.37
N MET A 111 20.41 1.10 -10.28
CA MET A 111 21.75 1.62 -10.42
C MET A 111 21.87 2.97 -9.73
N PHE A 112 22.92 3.15 -8.94
CA PHE A 112 23.20 4.41 -8.29
C PHE A 112 24.28 5.18 -9.03
N THR A 113 24.17 6.50 -8.98
CA THR A 113 25.15 7.45 -9.54
C THR A 113 25.65 8.41 -8.45
N PRO A 114 26.86 8.98 -8.61
CA PRO A 114 27.35 9.98 -7.67
C PRO A 114 26.36 11.14 -7.51
N GLY A 115 26.05 11.52 -6.27
CA GLY A 115 25.07 12.54 -5.93
C GLY A 115 23.68 12.00 -5.57
N ASP A 116 23.39 10.73 -5.82
CA ASP A 116 22.12 10.13 -5.47
C ASP A 116 21.94 10.02 -3.95
N SER A 117 20.70 10.19 -3.51
CA SER A 117 20.30 9.87 -2.14
C SER A 117 19.82 8.44 -2.09
N ALA A 118 20.49 7.60 -1.31
CA ALA A 118 20.18 6.18 -1.13
C ALA A 118 19.58 5.91 0.24
N LEU A 119 18.67 4.95 0.29
CA LEU A 119 18.20 4.32 1.51
C LEU A 119 19.07 3.09 1.75
N VAL A 120 19.78 3.06 2.88
CA VAL A 120 20.73 2.02 3.18
C VAL A 120 20.45 1.37 4.53
N VAL A 121 20.84 0.11 4.68
CA VAL A 121 20.90 -0.58 5.97
C VAL A 121 22.35 -0.64 6.41
N VAL A 122 22.64 0.00 7.52
CA VAL A 122 23.95 0.03 8.15
C VAL A 122 23.96 -1.01 9.27
N SER A 123 24.63 -2.12 9.05
CA SER A 123 24.86 -3.14 10.08
C SER A 123 26.08 -2.74 10.90
N HIS A 124 25.98 -2.89 12.22
CA HIS A 124 27.06 -2.51 13.12
C HIS A 124 27.26 -3.55 14.23
N ALA A 125 28.46 -3.67 14.73
CA ALA A 125 28.79 -4.48 15.89
C ALA A 125 29.80 -3.74 16.77
N GLY A 126 29.52 -3.66 18.06
CA GLY A 126 30.40 -2.97 18.98
C GLY A 126 30.65 -1.50 18.70
N GLY A 127 29.67 -0.80 18.07
CA GLY A 127 29.79 0.61 17.69
C GLY A 127 30.60 0.88 16.41
N GLN A 128 30.94 -0.16 15.65
CA GLN A 128 31.61 -0.03 14.35
C GLN A 128 30.73 -0.56 13.23
N ILE A 129 30.76 0.08 12.07
CA ILE A 129 30.06 -0.35 10.88
C ILE A 129 30.71 -1.63 10.36
N THR A 130 29.93 -2.70 10.22
CA THR A 130 30.38 -3.99 9.69
C THR A 130 30.04 -4.16 8.21
N ALA A 131 28.86 -3.70 7.80
CA ALA A 131 28.40 -3.75 6.42
C ALA A 131 27.37 -2.66 6.15
N VAL A 132 27.33 -2.19 4.89
CA VAL A 132 26.27 -1.29 4.42
C VAL A 132 25.67 -1.86 3.15
N THR A 133 24.37 -2.15 3.19
CA THR A 133 23.62 -2.66 2.02
C THR A 133 22.69 -1.58 1.51
N MET A 134 22.76 -1.31 0.22
CA MET A 134 21.87 -0.36 -0.45
C MET A 134 20.55 -1.04 -0.76
N ILE A 135 19.43 -0.35 -0.50
CA ILE A 135 18.08 -0.92 -0.71
C ILE A 135 17.36 -0.23 -1.86
N ASP A 136 17.29 1.10 -1.82
CA ASP A 136 16.53 1.89 -2.80
C ASP A 136 17.04 3.34 -2.84
N HIS A 137 16.59 4.09 -3.85
CA HIS A 137 16.73 5.55 -3.83
C HIS A 137 15.87 6.16 -2.72
N TYR A 138 16.43 7.12 -1.98
CA TYR A 138 15.67 7.82 -0.93
C TYR A 138 14.79 8.91 -1.55
N ARG A 139 13.51 8.62 -1.69
CA ARG A 139 12.52 9.50 -2.35
C ARG A 139 11.25 9.75 -1.53
N ILE A 140 11.26 9.39 -0.24
CA ILE A 140 10.09 9.42 0.64
C ILE A 140 9.41 10.81 0.71
N HIS A 141 10.19 11.91 0.62
CA HIS A 141 9.63 13.25 0.62
C HIS A 141 8.82 13.56 -0.66
N TRP A 142 9.25 13.03 -1.82
CA TRP A 142 8.48 13.15 -3.06
C TRP A 142 7.23 12.29 -3.03
N GLU A 143 7.29 11.11 -2.43
CA GLU A 143 6.15 10.23 -2.25
C GLU A 143 5.10 10.85 -1.32
N ILE A 144 5.53 11.42 -0.19
CA ILE A 144 4.66 12.17 0.73
C ILE A 144 4.06 13.40 0.04
N PHE A 145 4.87 14.16 -0.71
CA PHE A 145 4.39 15.32 -1.47
C PHE A 145 3.30 14.92 -2.45
N LEU A 146 3.52 13.85 -3.25
CA LEU A 146 2.53 13.34 -4.20
C LEU A 146 1.26 12.85 -3.50
N ALA A 147 1.39 12.13 -2.40
CA ALA A 147 0.25 11.64 -1.62
C ALA A 147 -0.60 12.80 -1.07
N VAL A 148 0.05 13.80 -0.48
CA VAL A 148 -0.65 15.00 0.05
C VAL A 148 -1.27 15.81 -1.09
N PHE A 149 -0.55 16.01 -2.18
CA PHE A 149 -1.04 16.73 -3.36
C PHE A 149 -2.26 16.02 -3.97
N PHE A 150 -2.19 14.70 -4.15
CA PHE A 150 -3.34 13.91 -4.62
C PHE A 150 -4.53 13.99 -3.67
N GLY A 151 -4.30 13.84 -2.37
CA GLY A 151 -5.36 13.98 -1.36
C GLY A 151 -6.03 15.35 -1.39
N LEU A 152 -5.23 16.41 -1.52
CA LEU A 152 -5.73 17.78 -1.62
C LEU A 152 -6.55 18.00 -2.90
N LEU A 153 -6.09 17.51 -4.04
CA LEU A 153 -6.85 17.54 -5.29
C LEU A 153 -8.18 16.82 -5.15
N LEU A 154 -8.18 15.63 -4.55
CA LEU A 154 -9.38 14.82 -4.39
C LEU A 154 -10.41 15.53 -3.49
N VAL A 155 -9.97 16.16 -2.40
CA VAL A 155 -10.86 16.97 -1.55
C VAL A 155 -11.33 18.24 -2.27
N LEU A 156 -10.47 18.88 -3.05
CA LEU A 156 -10.80 20.11 -3.77
C LEU A 156 -11.88 19.85 -4.85
N PHE A 157 -11.73 18.77 -5.63
CA PHE A 157 -12.65 18.45 -6.73
C PHE A 157 -13.90 17.71 -6.29
N ALA A 158 -13.78 16.75 -5.36
CA ALA A 158 -14.89 15.92 -4.92
C ALA A 158 -15.53 16.40 -3.58
N GLY A 159 -14.99 17.44 -2.97
CA GLY A 159 -15.51 18.01 -1.73
C GLY A 159 -15.59 16.97 -0.59
N PRO A 160 -16.73 16.93 0.16
CA PRO A 160 -16.92 15.95 1.24
C PRO A 160 -16.93 14.49 0.77
N GLY A 161 -17.25 14.23 -0.50
CA GLY A 161 -17.12 12.92 -1.14
C GLY A 161 -15.66 12.48 -1.20
N GLY A 162 -14.75 13.38 -1.58
CA GLY A 162 -13.32 13.14 -1.60
C GLY A 162 -12.75 12.81 -0.22
N LEU A 163 -13.22 13.52 0.82
CA LEU A 163 -12.81 13.21 2.18
C LEU A 163 -13.26 11.81 2.64
N ARG A 164 -14.48 11.40 2.28
CA ARG A 164 -14.97 10.04 2.56
C ARG A 164 -14.17 8.98 1.81
N ALA A 165 -13.79 9.25 0.56
CA ALA A 165 -12.94 8.35 -0.22
C ALA A 165 -11.54 8.22 0.40
N LEU A 166 -10.91 9.32 0.82
CA LEU A 166 -9.63 9.28 1.54
C LEU A 166 -9.71 8.50 2.84
N LEU A 167 -10.80 8.67 3.61
CA LEU A 167 -11.03 7.93 4.84
C LEU A 167 -11.18 6.42 4.56
N SER A 168 -11.99 6.03 3.56
CA SER A 168 -12.15 4.63 3.20
C SER A 168 -10.82 4.01 2.73
N PHE A 169 -10.02 4.74 1.96
CA PHE A 169 -8.70 4.32 1.55
C PHE A 169 -7.76 4.13 2.76
N ALA A 170 -7.71 5.10 3.68
CA ALA A 170 -6.93 4.99 4.90
C ALA A 170 -7.34 3.78 5.76
N ILE A 171 -8.65 3.55 5.93
CA ILE A 171 -9.18 2.39 6.65
C ILE A 171 -8.74 1.10 5.96
N THR A 172 -8.81 1.03 4.62
CA THR A 172 -8.40 -0.15 3.86
C THR A 172 -6.92 -0.47 4.07
N VAL A 173 -6.04 0.52 3.88
CA VAL A 173 -4.60 0.36 4.06
C VAL A 173 -4.26 -0.05 5.50
N LEU A 174 -4.84 0.64 6.48
CA LEU A 174 -4.62 0.35 7.90
C LEU A 174 -5.16 -1.03 8.29
N SER A 175 -6.29 -1.46 7.75
CA SER A 175 -6.86 -2.77 8.04
C SER A 175 -5.98 -3.89 7.49
N ILE A 176 -5.44 -3.72 6.28
CA ILE A 176 -4.48 -4.68 5.72
C ILE A 176 -3.22 -4.71 6.59
N TRP A 177 -2.65 -3.56 6.90
CA TRP A 177 -1.40 -3.45 7.66
C TRP A 177 -1.53 -3.90 9.11
N LYS A 178 -2.60 -3.48 9.81
CA LYS A 178 -2.76 -3.71 11.27
C LYS A 178 -3.49 -4.99 11.61
N ILE A 179 -4.26 -5.56 10.69
CA ILE A 179 -5.07 -6.76 10.95
C ILE A 179 -4.58 -7.93 10.10
N MET A 180 -4.61 -7.79 8.76
CA MET A 180 -4.37 -8.91 7.87
C MET A 180 -2.92 -9.41 7.96
N VAL A 181 -1.94 -8.50 7.80
CA VAL A 181 -0.52 -8.86 7.82
C VAL A 181 -0.14 -9.50 9.15
N PRO A 182 -0.40 -8.89 10.34
CA PRO A 182 -0.04 -9.50 11.60
C PRO A 182 -0.76 -10.82 11.88
N ALA A 183 -2.03 -10.93 11.52
CA ALA A 183 -2.79 -12.18 11.69
C ALA A 183 -2.17 -13.32 10.88
N THR A 184 -1.84 -13.05 9.61
CA THR A 184 -1.21 -14.03 8.72
C THR A 184 0.18 -14.43 9.21
N LEU A 185 1.00 -13.47 9.62
CA LEU A 185 2.33 -13.73 10.17
C LEU A 185 2.30 -14.54 11.48
N LYS A 186 1.24 -14.41 12.27
CA LYS A 186 0.98 -15.21 13.48
C LYS A 186 0.43 -16.61 13.19
N GLY A 187 0.27 -16.98 11.92
CA GLY A 187 -0.17 -18.30 11.49
C GLY A 187 -1.69 -18.44 11.27
N ALA A 188 -2.45 -17.35 11.29
CA ALA A 188 -3.83 -17.39 10.88
C ALA A 188 -3.95 -17.67 9.38
N ASP A 189 -5.01 -18.37 8.98
CA ASP A 189 -5.23 -18.72 7.58
C ASP A 189 -5.55 -17.48 6.73
N PRO A 190 -4.70 -17.17 5.72
CA PRO A 190 -4.87 -15.97 4.90
C PRO A 190 -6.22 -15.88 4.18
N ILE A 191 -6.79 -17.02 3.78
CA ILE A 191 -8.07 -17.07 3.05
C ILE A 191 -9.20 -16.59 3.94
N TRP A 192 -9.31 -17.14 5.16
CA TRP A 192 -10.39 -16.76 6.08
C TRP A 192 -10.24 -15.34 6.60
N VAL A 193 -9.01 -14.95 6.96
CA VAL A 193 -8.71 -13.57 7.40
C VAL A 193 -9.01 -12.59 6.28
N GLY A 194 -8.56 -12.88 5.06
CA GLY A 194 -8.81 -12.04 3.89
C GLY A 194 -10.27 -11.92 3.54
N LEU A 195 -11.03 -13.03 3.55
CA LEU A 195 -12.47 -13.04 3.24
C LEU A 195 -13.27 -12.20 4.24
N LEU A 196 -12.99 -12.38 5.53
CA LEU A 196 -13.65 -11.62 6.60
C LEU A 196 -13.31 -10.11 6.50
N LEU A 197 -12.05 -9.81 6.25
CA LEU A 197 -11.58 -8.43 6.10
C LEU A 197 -12.23 -7.76 4.88
N VAL A 198 -12.23 -8.42 3.73
CA VAL A 198 -12.86 -7.91 2.51
C VAL A 198 -14.37 -7.71 2.71
N ALA A 199 -15.06 -8.63 3.37
CA ALA A 199 -16.47 -8.46 3.70
C ALA A 199 -16.72 -7.20 4.54
N LEU A 200 -15.91 -6.99 5.57
CA LEU A 200 -16.00 -5.80 6.42
C LEU A 200 -15.68 -4.52 5.65
N LEU A 201 -14.61 -4.51 4.86
CA LEU A 201 -14.22 -3.37 4.04
C LEU A 201 -15.27 -3.03 2.98
N THR A 202 -15.88 -4.04 2.34
CA THR A 202 -16.98 -3.87 1.40
C THR A 202 -18.14 -3.08 2.03
N VAL A 203 -18.54 -3.47 3.24
CA VAL A 203 -19.59 -2.74 3.97
C VAL A 203 -19.17 -1.30 4.26
N VAL A 204 -17.97 -1.09 4.76
CA VAL A 204 -17.45 0.25 5.11
C VAL A 204 -17.39 1.14 3.88
N ILE A 205 -16.80 0.68 2.78
CA ILE A 205 -16.64 1.46 1.54
C ILE A 205 -18.00 1.83 0.95
N ILE A 206 -18.91 0.86 0.82
CA ILE A 206 -20.23 1.09 0.24
C ILE A 206 -21.07 2.03 1.11
N VAL A 207 -20.98 1.92 2.43
CA VAL A 207 -21.64 2.85 3.36
C VAL A 207 -21.06 4.27 3.25
N PHE A 208 -19.75 4.42 2.97
CA PHE A 208 -19.18 5.74 2.71
C PHE A 208 -19.66 6.36 1.40
N VAL A 209 -19.98 5.54 0.39
CA VAL A 209 -20.50 6.01 -0.91
C VAL A 209 -21.97 6.41 -0.79
N TYR A 210 -22.82 5.49 -0.33
CA TYR A 210 -24.27 5.66 -0.35
C TYR A 210 -24.88 6.11 0.99
N GLY A 211 -24.14 5.97 2.09
CA GLY A 211 -24.72 6.06 3.43
C GLY A 211 -25.49 4.80 3.83
N PHE A 212 -26.32 4.90 4.86
CA PHE A 212 -27.18 3.82 5.34
C PHE A 212 -28.51 3.81 4.58
N ASP A 213 -28.53 3.23 3.39
CA ASP A 213 -29.73 3.14 2.53
C ASP A 213 -29.93 1.70 2.00
N ARG A 214 -31.11 1.41 1.48
CA ARG A 214 -31.42 0.11 0.84
C ARG A 214 -30.50 -0.18 -0.36
N ARG A 215 -30.01 0.88 -1.04
CA ARG A 215 -29.04 0.77 -2.11
C ARG A 215 -27.73 0.19 -1.64
N SER A 216 -27.26 0.62 -0.46
CA SER A 216 -26.05 0.09 0.14
C SER A 216 -26.16 -1.41 0.39
N LEU A 217 -27.33 -1.87 0.87
CA LEU A 217 -27.55 -3.29 1.10
C LEU A 217 -27.46 -4.11 -0.19
N SER A 218 -28.11 -3.64 -1.27
CA SER A 218 -28.07 -4.33 -2.57
C SER A 218 -26.65 -4.39 -3.13
N ALA A 219 -25.90 -3.26 -3.08
CA ALA A 219 -24.53 -3.21 -3.54
C ALA A 219 -23.59 -4.11 -2.70
N VAL A 220 -23.76 -4.13 -1.37
CA VAL A 220 -22.99 -5.01 -0.47
C VAL A 220 -23.24 -6.48 -0.80
N LEU A 221 -24.49 -6.88 -0.94
CA LEU A 221 -24.84 -8.28 -1.26
C LEU A 221 -24.29 -8.69 -2.63
N GLY A 222 -24.40 -7.83 -3.65
CA GLY A 222 -23.86 -8.07 -4.98
C GLY A 222 -22.33 -8.22 -4.96
N SER A 223 -21.62 -7.30 -4.30
CA SER A 223 -20.17 -7.37 -4.16
C SER A 223 -19.71 -8.60 -3.39
N MET A 224 -20.40 -8.95 -2.30
CA MET A 224 -20.06 -10.14 -1.51
C MET A 224 -20.24 -11.43 -2.29
N LEU A 225 -21.34 -11.56 -3.04
CA LEU A 225 -21.56 -12.72 -3.91
C LEU A 225 -20.49 -12.83 -4.99
N GLY A 226 -20.13 -11.71 -5.63
CA GLY A 226 -19.05 -11.67 -6.63
C GLY A 226 -17.70 -12.07 -6.04
N THR A 227 -17.35 -11.51 -4.88
CA THR A 227 -16.09 -11.82 -4.18
C THR A 227 -16.06 -13.28 -3.70
N LEU A 228 -17.15 -13.79 -3.20
CA LEU A 228 -17.25 -15.20 -2.79
C LEU A 228 -17.06 -16.13 -3.99
N THR A 229 -17.68 -15.80 -5.13
CA THR A 229 -17.50 -16.55 -6.37
C THR A 229 -16.03 -16.52 -6.83
N ALA A 230 -15.40 -15.36 -6.81
CA ALA A 230 -13.97 -15.22 -7.12
C ALA A 230 -13.09 -16.03 -6.16
N CYS A 231 -13.40 -16.05 -4.87
CA CYS A 231 -12.70 -16.86 -3.87
C CYS A 231 -12.84 -18.36 -4.17
N VAL A 232 -14.05 -18.86 -4.41
CA VAL A 232 -14.31 -20.28 -4.72
C VAL A 232 -13.57 -20.69 -5.99
N LEU A 233 -13.67 -19.90 -7.06
CA LEU A 233 -12.97 -20.16 -8.32
C LEU A 233 -11.44 -20.08 -8.14
N GLY A 234 -10.94 -19.08 -7.43
CA GLY A 234 -9.51 -18.93 -7.13
C GLY A 234 -8.95 -20.14 -6.41
N VAL A 235 -9.63 -20.62 -5.36
CA VAL A 235 -9.20 -21.82 -4.61
C VAL A 235 -9.29 -23.07 -5.49
N ALA A 236 -10.37 -23.26 -6.23
CA ALA A 236 -10.56 -24.44 -7.09
C ALA A 236 -9.50 -24.49 -8.20
N PHE A 237 -9.32 -23.39 -8.95
CA PHE A 237 -8.40 -23.38 -10.08
C PHE A 237 -6.93 -23.34 -9.66
N THR A 238 -6.57 -22.74 -8.53
CA THR A 238 -5.21 -22.83 -8.00
C THR A 238 -4.82 -24.29 -7.73
N GLY A 239 -5.75 -25.09 -7.19
CA GLY A 239 -5.53 -26.52 -6.99
C GLY A 239 -5.44 -27.31 -8.31
N VAL A 240 -6.37 -27.08 -9.24
CA VAL A 240 -6.40 -27.80 -10.54
C VAL A 240 -5.17 -27.47 -11.41
N LEU A 241 -4.74 -26.22 -11.41
CA LEU A 241 -3.61 -25.76 -12.21
C LEU A 241 -2.26 -25.95 -11.51
N HIS A 242 -2.23 -26.50 -10.30
CA HIS A 242 -1.02 -26.72 -9.50
C HIS A 242 -0.19 -25.43 -9.32
N ILE A 243 -0.86 -24.29 -9.17
CA ILE A 243 -0.18 -23.01 -8.96
C ILE A 243 0.30 -22.95 -7.50
N HIS A 244 1.56 -22.58 -7.30
CA HIS A 244 2.12 -22.35 -5.98
C HIS A 244 2.45 -20.87 -5.76
N GLY A 245 2.43 -20.46 -4.51
CA GLY A 245 2.57 -19.05 -4.12
C GLY A 245 3.94 -18.44 -4.44
N ALA A 246 4.94 -19.23 -4.79
CA ALA A 246 6.23 -18.74 -5.27
C ALA A 246 6.16 -17.96 -6.61
N VAL A 247 5.01 -17.97 -7.27
CA VAL A 247 4.73 -17.10 -8.44
C VAL A 247 4.59 -15.63 -8.04
N MET A 248 4.29 -15.35 -6.76
CA MET A 248 4.21 -13.97 -6.27
C MET A 248 5.60 -13.35 -6.24
N GLN A 249 5.65 -12.10 -6.67
CA GLN A 249 6.84 -11.26 -6.56
C GLN A 249 7.25 -11.15 -5.09
N ASP A 250 8.55 -11.12 -4.82
CA ASP A 250 9.15 -11.01 -3.49
C ASP A 250 8.72 -12.09 -2.47
N SER A 251 8.14 -13.20 -2.93
CA SER A 251 7.72 -14.31 -2.05
C SER A 251 8.87 -14.88 -1.21
N GLU A 252 10.09 -14.84 -1.75
CA GLU A 252 11.32 -15.32 -1.09
C GLU A 252 11.72 -14.42 0.10
N SER A 253 11.39 -13.15 0.06
CA SER A 253 11.70 -12.19 1.13
C SER A 253 11.07 -12.59 2.46
N LEU A 254 9.91 -13.26 2.44
CA LEU A 254 9.26 -13.78 3.63
C LEU A 254 10.06 -14.93 4.28
N LEU A 255 10.72 -15.75 3.46
CA LEU A 255 11.58 -16.83 3.95
C LEU A 255 12.83 -16.26 4.61
N TYR A 256 13.47 -15.28 3.97
CA TYR A 256 14.66 -14.62 4.52
C TYR A 256 14.35 -13.82 5.80
N ALA A 257 13.12 -13.31 5.94
CA ALA A 257 12.64 -12.67 7.16
C ALA A 257 12.30 -13.65 8.30
N GLY A 258 12.55 -14.95 8.12
CA GLY A 258 12.37 -15.97 9.16
C GLY A 258 10.97 -16.60 9.21
N TYR A 259 10.07 -16.26 8.29
CA TYR A 259 8.70 -16.79 8.24
C TYR A 259 8.58 -18.04 7.36
N GLN A 260 9.37 -19.08 7.65
CA GLN A 260 9.46 -20.31 6.84
C GLN A 260 8.17 -21.15 6.86
N ASN A 261 7.31 -20.97 7.84
CA ASN A 261 6.10 -21.77 8.03
C ASN A 261 4.85 -21.19 7.31
N LEU A 262 5.00 -20.07 6.58
CA LEU A 262 3.89 -19.46 5.88
C LEU A 262 3.49 -20.26 4.63
N ASN A 263 2.20 -20.45 4.46
CA ASN A 263 1.67 -21.07 3.24
C ASN A 263 1.50 -20.02 2.13
N LEU A 264 2.54 -19.86 1.30
CA LEU A 264 2.56 -18.89 0.20
C LEU A 264 1.41 -19.09 -0.79
N THR A 265 1.00 -20.34 -1.04
CA THR A 265 -0.13 -20.64 -1.93
C THR A 265 -1.44 -20.09 -1.39
N ARG A 266 -1.68 -20.17 -0.07
CA ARG A 266 -2.88 -19.59 0.54
C ARG A 266 -2.85 -18.07 0.58
N ILE A 267 -1.67 -17.47 0.72
CA ILE A 267 -1.47 -16.01 0.60
C ILE A 267 -1.79 -15.58 -0.84
N PHE A 268 -1.30 -16.31 -1.84
CA PHE A 268 -1.60 -16.07 -3.24
C PHE A 268 -3.10 -16.16 -3.54
N MET A 269 -3.78 -17.20 -3.06
CA MET A 269 -5.24 -17.32 -3.19
C MET A 269 -5.97 -16.12 -2.56
N ALA A 270 -5.52 -15.68 -1.38
CA ALA A 270 -6.10 -14.51 -0.71
C ALA A 270 -5.91 -13.23 -1.55
N SER A 271 -4.74 -13.02 -2.18
CA SER A 271 -4.49 -11.86 -3.02
C SER A 271 -5.39 -11.79 -4.25
N ILE A 272 -5.76 -12.93 -4.84
CA ILE A 272 -6.66 -13.00 -6.01
C ILE A 272 -8.04 -12.42 -5.67
N PHE A 273 -8.69 -12.92 -4.62
CA PHE A 273 -10.04 -12.44 -4.32
C PHE A 273 -10.05 -11.06 -3.64
N ILE A 274 -8.99 -10.66 -2.94
CA ILE A 274 -8.83 -9.29 -2.44
C ILE A 274 -8.73 -8.30 -3.61
N GLY A 275 -7.92 -8.64 -4.62
CA GLY A 275 -7.83 -7.82 -5.83
C GLY A 275 -9.16 -7.77 -6.61
N ALA A 276 -9.85 -8.90 -6.74
CA ALA A 276 -11.15 -8.97 -7.40
C ALA A 276 -12.24 -8.18 -6.63
N ALA A 277 -12.16 -8.13 -5.31
CA ALA A 277 -13.16 -7.46 -4.49
C ALA A 277 -13.30 -5.96 -4.82
N GLY A 278 -12.20 -5.27 -5.12
CA GLY A 278 -12.24 -3.88 -5.55
C GLY A 278 -13.12 -3.69 -6.80
N ALA A 279 -12.89 -4.49 -7.84
CA ALA A 279 -13.69 -4.46 -9.07
C ALA A 279 -15.16 -4.83 -8.82
N MET A 280 -15.43 -5.79 -7.92
CA MET A 280 -16.80 -6.17 -7.56
C MET A 280 -17.54 -5.06 -6.82
N ILE A 281 -16.84 -4.30 -5.96
CA ILE A 281 -17.41 -3.14 -5.28
C ILE A 281 -17.79 -2.07 -6.30
N ASP A 282 -16.89 -1.70 -7.21
CA ASP A 282 -17.10 -0.67 -8.22
C ASP A 282 -18.28 -1.03 -9.14
N LEU A 283 -18.30 -2.26 -9.68
CA LEU A 283 -19.40 -2.75 -10.51
C LEU A 283 -20.75 -2.72 -9.77
N SER A 284 -20.78 -3.17 -8.51
CA SER A 284 -22.00 -3.22 -7.72
C SER A 284 -22.54 -1.82 -7.41
N VAL A 285 -21.64 -0.87 -7.17
CA VAL A 285 -21.97 0.54 -6.96
C VAL A 285 -22.55 1.15 -8.24
N ASP A 286 -21.91 0.95 -9.39
CA ASP A 286 -22.32 1.49 -10.67
C ASP A 286 -23.67 0.93 -11.13
N ILE A 287 -23.84 -0.40 -11.08
CA ILE A 287 -25.09 -1.06 -11.46
C ILE A 287 -26.24 -0.60 -10.56
N THR A 288 -26.00 -0.54 -9.23
CA THR A 288 -27.03 -0.10 -8.28
C THR A 288 -27.42 1.36 -8.53
N SER A 289 -26.46 2.24 -8.85
CA SER A 289 -26.72 3.63 -9.21
C SER A 289 -27.54 3.73 -10.49
N GLY A 290 -27.15 3.01 -11.54
CA GLY A 290 -27.82 3.01 -12.83
C GLY A 290 -29.29 2.51 -12.74
N ILE A 291 -29.52 1.42 -12.01
CA ILE A 291 -30.88 0.90 -11.77
C ILE A 291 -31.74 1.94 -11.04
N CYS A 292 -31.20 2.59 -10.03
CA CYS A 292 -31.94 3.60 -9.29
C CYS A 292 -32.28 4.86 -10.11
N GLU A 293 -31.49 5.16 -11.13
CA GLU A 293 -31.76 6.29 -12.03
C GLU A 293 -32.85 5.96 -13.04
N VAL A 294 -32.89 4.72 -13.53
CA VAL A 294 -33.93 4.24 -14.47
C VAL A 294 -35.30 4.06 -13.81
N VAL A 295 -35.34 3.68 -12.54
CA VAL A 295 -36.59 3.43 -11.79
C VAL A 295 -37.22 4.72 -11.23
N ARG A 296 -36.52 5.85 -11.27
CA ARG A 296 -37.06 7.16 -10.91
C ARG A 296 -37.81 7.83 -12.06
#